data_486f14416eff028c3bde3bf28102f230
#
_entry.id   486f14416eff028c3bde3bf28102f230
#
_cell.length_a   1.000
_cell.length_b   1.000
_cell.length_c   1.000
_cell.angle_alpha   90.00
_cell.angle_beta   90.00
_cell.angle_gamma   90.00
#
_symmetry.space_group_name_H-M   'P 1'
#
loop_
_entity.id
_entity.type
_entity.pdbx_description
1 polymer ?
#
loop_
_entity_poly.entity_id
_entity_poly.type
_entity_poly.pdbx_seq_one_letter_code
_entity_poly.pdbx_strand_id
1 'polypeptide(L)'
;IIDYNNFLTINMSSTVNFKNYIDQPRHTSNFLNNIKNNLIKNMDAYDLIHMIINKFIIDKKSFSSIPTGGNYNDIFLELKFIFLQDDIIQNLKSVFSKYQILIKNICCYEYVDGFNGSEKNNIFNLAYELSNGFNEKEIMFINKSSKNNGFFEKFFNFFS
;
A
#
# COMPACT_ATOMS: atom_id res chain seq x y z
N ILE A 1 -8.47 -7.18 -12.04
CA ILE A 1 -7.18 -6.66 -12.54
C ILE A 1 -7.46 -5.79 -13.74
N ILE A 2 -6.80 -4.64 -13.80
CA ILE A 2 -6.87 -3.73 -14.95
C ILE A 2 -5.47 -3.63 -15.52
N ASP A 3 -5.33 -3.93 -16.82
CA ASP A 3 -4.17 -3.64 -17.63
C ASP A 3 -4.46 -2.35 -18.41
N TYR A 4 -3.98 -1.23 -17.89
CA TYR A 4 -4.29 0.07 -18.45
C TYR A 4 -3.09 1.01 -18.32
N ASN A 5 -2.61 1.53 -19.43
CA ASN A 5 -1.40 2.35 -19.49
C ASN A 5 -1.53 3.74 -18.81
N ASN A 6 -2.71 4.07 -18.27
CA ASN A 6 -3.00 5.39 -17.70
C ASN A 6 -3.11 5.39 -16.17
N PHE A 7 -2.55 4.38 -15.49
CA PHE A 7 -2.33 4.51 -14.06
C PHE A 7 -1.30 5.61 -13.80
N LEU A 8 -1.67 6.57 -12.95
CA LEU A 8 -0.74 7.58 -12.48
C LEU A 8 0.05 7.01 -11.30
N THR A 9 1.38 6.96 -11.45
CA THR A 9 2.28 6.53 -10.36
C THR A 9 3.01 7.72 -9.79
N ILE A 10 2.95 7.89 -8.46
CA ILE A 10 3.68 8.90 -7.71
C ILE A 10 4.62 8.19 -6.74
N ASN A 11 5.91 8.53 -6.79
CA ASN A 11 6.90 8.10 -5.81
C ASN A 11 7.22 9.27 -4.89
N MET A 12 7.22 9.02 -3.59
CA MET A 12 7.49 10.02 -2.57
C MET A 12 8.40 9.47 -1.48
N SER A 13 9.33 10.31 -1.02
CA SER A 13 10.12 10.00 0.18
C SER A 13 9.64 10.86 1.33
N SER A 14 9.51 10.28 2.51
CA SER A 14 9.09 10.98 3.71
C SER A 14 9.80 10.45 4.94
N THR A 15 9.87 11.25 6.01
CA THR A 15 10.55 10.90 7.25
C THR A 15 9.55 10.77 8.38
N VAL A 16 9.65 9.68 9.13
CA VAL A 16 8.96 9.49 10.42
C VAL A 16 9.98 9.72 11.52
N ASN A 17 9.73 10.69 12.40
CA ASN A 17 10.56 10.99 13.56
C ASN A 17 9.91 10.41 14.82
N PHE A 18 10.65 9.63 15.60
CA PHE A 18 10.16 8.94 16.78
C PHE A 18 10.66 9.52 18.11
N LYS A 19 11.51 10.56 18.09
CA LYS A 19 12.23 11.07 19.27
C LYS A 19 11.37 11.37 20.49
N ASN A 20 10.07 11.65 20.31
CA ASN A 20 9.19 12.10 21.39
C ASN A 20 7.92 11.25 21.52
N TYR A 21 7.86 10.07 20.90
CA TYR A 21 6.65 9.26 20.89
C TYR A 21 6.84 7.95 21.65
N ILE A 22 6.01 7.78 22.68
CA ILE A 22 5.97 6.54 23.49
C ILE A 22 5.24 5.43 22.68
N ASP A 23 4.25 5.80 21.86
CA ASP A 23 3.49 4.89 20.99
C ASP A 23 3.91 5.09 19.53
N GLN A 24 5.07 4.56 19.17
CA GLN A 24 5.62 4.63 17.81
C GLN A 24 4.69 4.03 16.75
N PRO A 25 3.96 2.92 17.02
CA PRO A 25 3.02 2.34 16.09
C PRO A 25 1.90 3.26 15.67
N ARG A 26 1.21 3.80 16.64
CA ARG A 26 0.10 4.71 16.40
C ARG A 26 0.53 5.97 15.68
N HIS A 27 1.74 6.45 16.01
CA HIS A 27 2.32 7.61 15.33
C HIS A 27 2.58 7.35 13.86
N THR A 28 3.19 6.20 13.50
CA THR A 28 3.44 5.83 12.11
C THR A 28 2.15 5.64 11.33
N SER A 29 1.16 4.97 11.91
CA SER A 29 -0.15 4.78 11.29
C SER A 29 -0.84 6.13 11.01
N ASN A 30 -0.83 7.05 11.97
CA ASN A 30 -1.37 8.40 11.79
C ASN A 30 -0.61 9.18 10.71
N PHE A 31 0.71 9.06 10.69
CA PHE A 31 1.57 9.71 9.70
C PHE A 31 1.24 9.22 8.28
N LEU A 32 1.17 7.91 8.05
CA LEU A 32 0.82 7.32 6.75
C LEU A 32 -0.60 7.72 6.32
N ASN A 33 -1.57 7.73 7.24
CA ASN A 33 -2.93 8.17 6.96
C ASN A 33 -2.98 9.66 6.61
N ASN A 34 -2.18 10.51 7.25
CA ASN A 34 -2.10 11.93 6.92
C ASN A 34 -1.55 12.15 5.51
N ILE A 35 -0.46 11.44 5.14
CA ILE A 35 0.09 11.49 3.78
C ILE A 35 -0.97 11.07 2.76
N LYS A 36 -1.61 9.92 2.99
CA LYS A 36 -2.67 9.41 2.12
C LYS A 36 -3.79 10.44 1.92
N ASN A 37 -4.32 10.99 3.02
CA ASN A 37 -5.42 11.94 2.98
C ASN A 37 -5.04 13.24 2.27
N ASN A 38 -3.81 13.73 2.47
CA ASN A 38 -3.32 14.92 1.80
C ASN A 38 -3.17 14.70 0.28
N LEU A 39 -2.69 13.54 -0.14
CA LEU A 39 -2.59 13.20 -1.56
C LEU A 39 -3.98 13.08 -2.19
N ILE A 40 -4.90 12.35 -1.57
CA ILE A 40 -6.27 12.18 -2.09
C ILE A 40 -6.96 13.55 -2.26
N LYS A 41 -6.82 14.46 -1.30
CA LYS A 41 -7.40 15.81 -1.38
C LYS A 41 -6.89 16.65 -2.56
N ASN A 42 -5.68 16.39 -3.04
CA ASN A 42 -5.07 17.12 -4.14
C ASN A 42 -5.21 16.41 -5.50
N MET A 43 -5.92 15.28 -5.52
CA MET A 43 -6.05 14.44 -6.71
C MET A 43 -7.53 14.22 -7.06
N ASP A 44 -8.30 15.33 -7.19
CA ASP A 44 -9.76 15.36 -7.32
C ASP A 44 -10.36 14.48 -8.45
N ALA A 45 -9.57 14.16 -9.48
CA ALA A 45 -10.01 13.32 -10.61
C ALA A 45 -9.49 11.86 -10.53
N TYR A 46 -8.87 11.46 -9.42
CA TYR A 46 -8.21 10.17 -9.30
C TYR A 46 -8.51 9.48 -7.97
N ASP A 47 -8.80 8.21 -8.04
CA ASP A 47 -8.88 7.33 -6.85
C ASP A 47 -7.55 6.63 -6.60
N LEU A 48 -7.14 6.56 -5.34
CA LEU A 48 -5.96 5.82 -4.90
C LEU A 48 -6.25 4.31 -4.90
N ILE A 49 -5.54 3.57 -5.74
CA ILE A 49 -5.69 2.11 -5.88
C ILE A 49 -4.68 1.37 -5.01
N HIS A 50 -3.40 1.79 -5.01
CA HIS A 50 -2.35 1.17 -4.21
C HIS A 50 -1.52 2.22 -3.49
N MET A 51 -1.13 1.91 -2.24
CA MET A 51 -0.14 2.66 -1.45
C MET A 51 0.86 1.68 -0.87
N ILE A 52 2.10 1.71 -1.37
CA ILE A 52 3.10 0.68 -1.11
C ILE A 52 4.33 1.32 -0.47
N ILE A 53 4.87 0.70 0.58
CA ILE A 53 6.17 1.05 1.12
C ILE A 53 7.25 0.29 0.33
N ASN A 54 7.96 0.99 -0.54
CA ASN A 54 9.01 0.36 -1.34
C ASN A 54 10.24 0.01 -0.50
N LYS A 55 10.70 0.96 0.31
CA LYS A 55 11.91 0.81 1.12
C LYS A 55 11.81 1.56 2.43
N PHE A 56 12.56 1.07 3.39
CA PHE A 56 12.92 1.76 4.62
C PHE A 56 14.37 2.21 4.52
N ILE A 57 14.66 3.47 4.85
CA ILE A 57 16.03 4.02 4.87
C ILE A 57 16.33 4.46 6.29
N ILE A 58 17.31 3.81 6.90
CA ILE A 58 17.75 4.04 8.28
C ILE A 58 19.26 4.23 8.23
N ASP A 59 19.76 5.32 8.82
CA ASP A 59 21.19 5.65 8.84
C ASP A 59 21.81 5.62 7.41
N LYS A 60 21.08 6.14 6.42
CA LYS A 60 21.47 6.17 5.00
C LYS A 60 21.58 4.79 4.34
N LYS A 61 21.19 3.71 5.00
CA LYS A 61 21.14 2.37 4.44
C LYS A 61 19.70 2.01 4.07
N SER A 62 19.52 1.39 2.90
CA SER A 62 18.23 0.96 2.41
C SER A 62 17.93 -0.48 2.82
N PHE A 63 16.72 -0.72 3.30
CA PHE A 63 16.22 -2.02 3.74
C PHE A 63 14.89 -2.32 3.07
N SER A 64 14.66 -3.59 2.73
CA SER A 64 13.36 -4.06 2.21
C SER A 64 12.33 -4.29 3.32
N SER A 65 12.78 -4.46 4.56
CA SER A 65 11.98 -4.57 5.79
C SER A 65 12.70 -3.80 6.89
N ILE A 66 12.01 -3.49 8.00
CA ILE A 66 12.65 -2.85 9.13
C ILE A 66 13.59 -3.86 9.82
N PRO A 67 14.86 -3.50 10.03
CA PRO A 67 15.81 -4.38 10.71
C PRO A 67 15.41 -4.64 12.15
N THR A 68 15.62 -5.88 12.64
CA THR A 68 15.31 -6.30 14.02
C THR A 68 16.32 -5.72 15.03
N GLY A 69 15.85 -5.21 16.17
CA GLY A 69 16.68 -4.92 17.36
C GLY A 69 17.36 -3.56 17.40
N GLY A 70 16.92 -2.59 16.61
CA GLY A 70 17.48 -1.23 16.64
C GLY A 70 16.53 -0.19 17.25
N ASN A 71 17.05 0.73 18.06
CA ASN A 71 16.35 1.96 18.41
C ASN A 71 16.69 3.03 17.36
N TYR A 72 15.71 3.38 16.53
CA TYR A 72 15.86 4.37 15.48
C TYR A 72 15.11 5.65 15.87
N ASN A 73 15.78 6.80 15.70
CA ASN A 73 15.11 8.09 15.91
C ASN A 73 14.31 8.52 14.70
N ASP A 74 14.82 8.27 13.51
CA ASP A 74 14.22 8.66 12.24
C ASP A 74 14.26 7.50 11.26
N ILE A 75 13.13 7.26 10.62
CA ILE A 75 13.00 6.30 9.53
C ILE A 75 12.52 7.06 8.30
N PHE A 76 13.29 7.00 7.22
CA PHE A 76 12.85 7.49 5.92
C PHE A 76 12.10 6.38 5.19
N LEU A 77 10.96 6.74 4.63
CA LEU A 77 10.11 5.84 3.85
C LEU A 77 10.13 6.27 2.39
N GLU A 78 10.38 5.33 1.49
CA GLU A 78 10.06 5.50 0.07
C GLU A 78 8.69 4.87 -0.18
N LEU A 79 7.73 5.70 -0.59
CA LEU A 79 6.35 5.34 -0.81
C LEU A 79 6.05 5.40 -2.31
N LYS A 80 5.30 4.41 -2.80
CA LYS A 80 4.74 4.38 -4.16
C LYS A 80 3.22 4.42 -4.07
N PHE A 81 2.62 5.35 -4.78
CA PHE A 81 1.17 5.49 -4.92
C PHE A 81 0.79 5.22 -6.36
N ILE A 82 -0.27 4.45 -6.55
CA ILE A 82 -0.84 4.14 -7.86
C ILE A 82 -2.29 4.59 -7.86
N PHE A 83 -2.62 5.49 -8.77
CA PHE A 83 -3.94 6.08 -8.93
C PHE A 83 -4.57 5.66 -10.25
N LEU A 84 -5.89 5.63 -10.29
CA LEU A 84 -6.69 5.47 -11.51
C LEU A 84 -7.71 6.60 -11.58
N GLN A 85 -7.99 7.10 -12.78
CA GLN A 85 -9.00 8.13 -12.99
C GLN A 85 -10.38 7.65 -12.50
N ASP A 86 -11.10 8.53 -11.79
CA ASP A 86 -12.38 8.19 -11.18
C ASP A 86 -13.45 7.86 -12.22
N ASP A 87 -13.47 8.55 -13.35
CA ASP A 87 -14.40 8.29 -14.45
C ASP A 87 -14.27 6.86 -15.02
N ILE A 88 -13.04 6.33 -15.10
CA ILE A 88 -12.79 4.94 -15.51
C ILE A 88 -13.40 3.98 -14.50
N ILE A 89 -13.17 4.25 -13.20
CA ILE A 89 -13.71 3.42 -12.12
C ILE A 89 -15.25 3.42 -12.14
N GLN A 90 -15.86 4.59 -12.30
CA GLN A 90 -17.31 4.73 -12.34
C GLN A 90 -17.89 4.04 -13.58
N ASN A 91 -17.24 4.18 -14.74
CA ASN A 91 -17.66 3.49 -15.96
C ASN A 91 -17.60 1.97 -15.79
N LEU A 92 -16.51 1.43 -15.22
CA LEU A 92 -16.41 -0.01 -14.93
C LEU A 92 -17.50 -0.46 -13.96
N LYS A 93 -17.71 0.24 -12.85
CA LYS A 93 -18.77 -0.06 -11.89
C LYS A 93 -20.15 -0.05 -12.57
N SER A 94 -20.41 0.94 -13.43
CA SER A 94 -21.66 1.05 -14.17
C SER A 94 -21.89 -0.11 -15.15
N VAL A 95 -20.86 -0.50 -15.91
CA VAL A 95 -20.95 -1.63 -16.83
C VAL A 95 -21.22 -2.94 -16.10
N PHE A 96 -20.44 -3.24 -15.05
CA PHE A 96 -20.57 -4.50 -14.31
C PHE A 96 -21.86 -4.59 -13.50
N SER A 97 -22.38 -3.46 -13.00
CA SER A 97 -23.64 -3.42 -12.26
C SER A 97 -24.84 -3.84 -13.11
N LYS A 98 -24.82 -3.61 -14.43
CA LYS A 98 -25.85 -4.10 -15.36
C LYS A 98 -25.97 -5.63 -15.38
N TYR A 99 -24.89 -6.31 -15.02
CA TYR A 99 -24.82 -7.77 -14.91
C TYR A 99 -24.91 -8.25 -13.46
N GLN A 100 -25.30 -7.38 -12.52
CA GLN A 100 -25.37 -7.65 -11.08
C GLN A 100 -24.02 -8.06 -10.47
N ILE A 101 -22.91 -7.61 -11.06
CA ILE A 101 -21.54 -7.85 -10.56
C ILE A 101 -21.06 -6.64 -9.78
N LEU A 102 -20.72 -6.85 -8.50
CA LEU A 102 -20.13 -5.83 -7.64
C LEU A 102 -18.60 -5.89 -7.70
N ILE A 103 -17.98 -4.81 -8.16
CA ILE A 103 -16.52 -4.67 -8.09
C ILE A 103 -16.14 -4.33 -6.64
N LYS A 104 -15.44 -5.24 -5.97
CA LYS A 104 -14.94 -5.04 -4.60
C LYS A 104 -13.61 -4.30 -4.58
N ASN A 105 -12.64 -4.77 -5.36
CA ASN A 105 -11.28 -4.25 -5.42
C ASN A 105 -10.84 -4.08 -6.88
N ILE A 106 -9.99 -3.11 -7.11
CA ILE A 106 -9.30 -2.90 -8.39
C ILE A 106 -7.80 -3.07 -8.12
N CYS A 107 -7.11 -3.82 -8.98
CA CYS A 107 -5.67 -4.00 -8.90
C CYS A 107 -5.03 -3.60 -10.23
N CYS A 108 -3.93 -2.86 -10.15
CA CYS A 108 -3.08 -2.54 -11.29
C CYS A 108 -2.34 -3.81 -11.77
N TYR A 109 -2.41 -4.11 -13.08
CA TYR A 109 -1.77 -5.30 -13.66
C TYR A 109 -0.26 -5.29 -13.40
N GLU A 110 0.44 -4.20 -13.68
CA GLU A 110 1.89 -4.09 -13.46
C GLU A 110 2.29 -4.33 -11.99
N TYR A 111 1.46 -3.88 -11.05
CA TYR A 111 1.69 -4.15 -9.64
C TYR A 111 1.58 -5.65 -9.34
N VAL A 112 0.55 -6.32 -9.85
CA VAL A 112 0.34 -7.77 -9.64
C VAL A 112 1.44 -8.57 -10.33
N ASP A 113 1.77 -8.24 -11.59
CA ASP A 113 2.79 -8.92 -12.38
C ASP A 113 4.19 -8.80 -11.76
N GLY A 114 4.47 -7.70 -11.06
CA GLY A 114 5.71 -7.52 -10.30
C GLY A 114 5.94 -8.57 -9.18
N PHE A 115 4.91 -9.30 -8.78
CA PHE A 115 5.00 -10.44 -7.85
C PHE A 115 4.98 -11.80 -8.56
N ASN A 116 4.79 -11.81 -9.89
CA ASN A 116 4.79 -13.02 -10.69
C ASN A 116 6.25 -13.46 -10.92
N GLY A 117 6.75 -14.36 -10.08
CA GLY A 117 8.11 -14.89 -10.19
C GLY A 117 8.30 -15.72 -11.47
N SER A 118 9.45 -16.42 -11.56
CA SER A 118 9.78 -17.31 -12.69
C SER A 118 8.80 -18.48 -12.90
N GLU A 119 8.04 -18.85 -11.89
CA GLU A 119 6.90 -19.77 -12.01
C GLU A 119 5.67 -18.93 -12.42
N LYS A 120 5.12 -19.19 -13.61
CA LYS A 120 3.91 -18.53 -14.11
C LYS A 120 2.70 -18.87 -13.24
N ASN A 121 2.60 -18.21 -12.10
CA ASN A 121 1.41 -18.28 -11.27
C ASN A 121 0.20 -17.69 -12.03
N ASN A 122 -0.98 -18.22 -11.78
CA ASN A 122 -2.20 -17.62 -12.32
C ASN A 122 -2.33 -16.19 -11.76
N ILE A 123 -2.23 -15.19 -12.63
CA ILE A 123 -2.25 -13.77 -12.25
C ILE A 123 -3.54 -13.38 -11.48
N PHE A 124 -4.64 -14.07 -11.72
CA PHE A 124 -5.90 -13.82 -11.00
C PHE A 124 -5.83 -14.32 -9.56
N ASN A 125 -5.19 -15.47 -9.32
CA ASN A 125 -4.97 -15.97 -7.97
C ASN A 125 -4.02 -15.05 -7.21
N LEU A 126 -2.95 -14.60 -7.86
CA LEU A 126 -2.00 -13.67 -7.27
C LEU A 126 -2.65 -12.33 -6.92
N ALA A 127 -3.49 -11.78 -7.80
CA ALA A 127 -4.26 -10.56 -7.49
C ALA A 127 -5.23 -10.76 -6.32
N TYR A 128 -5.86 -11.94 -6.22
CA TYR A 128 -6.71 -12.28 -5.08
C TYR A 128 -5.89 -12.32 -3.77
N GLU A 129 -4.74 -12.97 -3.76
CA GLU A 129 -3.85 -13.01 -2.59
C GLU A 129 -3.37 -11.61 -2.18
N LEU A 130 -2.93 -10.79 -3.16
CA LEU A 130 -2.49 -9.42 -2.91
C LEU A 130 -3.63 -8.56 -2.35
N SER A 131 -4.85 -8.69 -2.87
CA SER A 131 -6.01 -7.97 -2.36
C SER A 131 -6.47 -8.45 -0.96
N ASN A 132 -5.97 -9.59 -0.49
CA ASN A 132 -6.16 -10.12 0.85
C ASN A 132 -4.94 -9.91 1.78
N GLY A 133 -4.01 -9.03 1.38
CA GLY A 133 -2.89 -8.62 2.24
C GLY A 133 -1.65 -9.49 2.13
N PHE A 134 -1.47 -10.25 1.05
CA PHE A 134 -0.24 -11.02 0.81
C PHE A 134 1.02 -10.13 0.78
N ASN A 135 0.92 -8.92 0.23
CA ASN A 135 2.00 -7.94 0.32
C ASN A 135 1.86 -7.12 1.61
N GLU A 136 2.65 -7.45 2.61
CA GLU A 136 2.66 -6.76 3.91
C GLU A 136 3.04 -5.27 3.82
N LYS A 137 3.60 -4.80 2.70
CA LYS A 137 3.96 -3.40 2.43
C LYS A 137 2.84 -2.61 1.75
N GLU A 138 1.76 -3.27 1.32
CA GLU A 138 0.60 -2.65 0.70
C GLU A 138 -0.39 -2.16 1.77
N ILE A 139 -0.52 -0.84 1.88
CA ILE A 139 -1.29 -0.23 2.97
C ILE A 139 -2.80 -0.28 2.71
N MET A 140 -3.24 -0.32 1.43
CA MET A 140 -4.66 -0.27 1.08
C MET A 140 -5.41 -1.58 1.37
N PHE A 141 -4.74 -2.73 1.28
CA PHE A 141 -5.33 -4.06 1.40
C PHE A 141 -5.10 -4.77 2.74
N ILE A 142 -4.67 -4.03 3.75
CA ILE A 142 -4.47 -4.61 5.08
C ILE A 142 -5.82 -5.04 5.67
N ASN A 143 -6.01 -6.34 5.83
CA ASN A 143 -7.19 -6.90 6.47
C ASN A 143 -7.20 -6.57 7.96
N LYS A 144 -8.13 -5.70 8.38
CA LYS A 144 -8.35 -5.36 9.80
C LYS A 144 -8.87 -6.52 10.65
N SER A 145 -9.16 -7.68 10.06
CA SER A 145 -9.86 -8.79 10.71
C SER A 145 -9.00 -10.02 11.01
N SER A 146 -7.73 -10.08 10.60
CA SER A 146 -6.89 -11.22 10.96
C SER A 146 -6.35 -11.03 12.39
N LYS A 147 -6.68 -11.96 13.29
CA LYS A 147 -6.02 -12.16 14.60
C LYS A 147 -4.52 -12.52 14.47
N ASN A 148 -3.99 -12.61 13.29
CA ASN A 148 -2.57 -12.64 13.01
C ASN A 148 -2.12 -11.20 12.94
N ASN A 149 -1.21 -10.82 13.81
CA ASN A 149 -0.55 -9.53 13.85
C ASN A 149 -0.26 -9.07 12.42
N GLY A 150 -1.08 -8.17 11.88
CA GLY A 150 -0.91 -7.61 10.55
C GLY A 150 0.44 -6.89 10.46
N PHE A 151 0.86 -6.51 9.25
CA PHE A 151 2.12 -5.77 9.06
C PHE A 151 2.28 -4.62 10.07
N PHE A 152 1.22 -3.86 10.34
CA PHE A 152 1.26 -2.78 11.34
C PHE A 152 1.48 -3.30 12.75
N GLU A 153 0.86 -4.38 13.18
CA GLU A 153 1.12 -4.97 14.50
C GLU A 153 2.50 -5.62 14.56
N LYS A 154 2.95 -6.29 13.49
CA LYS A 154 4.33 -6.80 13.40
C LYS A 154 5.33 -5.66 13.28
N PHE A 155 5.03 -4.65 12.49
CA PHE A 155 5.83 -3.42 12.39
C PHE A 155 5.91 -2.72 13.74
N PHE A 156 4.91 -2.85 14.58
CA PHE A 156 4.73 -2.11 15.81
C PHE A 156 5.16 -2.89 17.05
N ASN A 157 4.93 -4.19 17.12
CA ASN A 157 5.51 -5.07 18.15
C ASN A 157 7.02 -5.17 18.04
N PHE A 158 7.56 -4.62 16.98
CA PHE A 158 8.99 -4.52 16.71
C PHE A 158 9.66 -3.38 17.48
N PHE A 159 8.92 -2.35 17.86
CA PHE A 159 9.36 -1.19 18.61
C PHE A 159 8.94 -1.21 20.09
N SER A 160 8.30 -2.30 20.58
CA SER A 160 8.01 -2.55 22.00
C SER A 160 9.20 -3.33 22.64
#